data_b37bf9fb4f3ae786c73c9b2ec761abac
#
_entry.id   b37bf9fb4f3ae786c73c9b2ec761abac
#
_cell.length_a   1.000
_cell.length_b   1.000
_cell.length_c   1.000
_cell.angle_alpha   90.00
_cell.angle_beta   90.00
_cell.angle_gamma   90.00
#
_symmetry.space_group_name_H-M   'P 1'
#
loop_
_entity.id
_entity.type
_entity.pdbx_description
1 polymer ?
#
loop_
_entity_poly.entity_id
_entity_poly.type
_entity_poly.pdbx_seq_one_letter_code
_entity_poly.pdbx_strand_id
1 'polypeptide(L)'
;MDRIKIGERWIGKDCPAYMIAEMSANHAGSIERAKEIIHAAKEAGADCIKMQTYTPDTLTIDCDNPYFRVGSGTWNGENLYQLYGKAYTPW
;
A
#
# COMPACT_ATOMS: atom_id res chain seq x y z
N MET A 1 -20.55 11.37 17.75
CA MET A 1 -20.82 10.07 17.14
C MET A 1 -19.75 9.10 17.56
N ASP A 2 -20.12 8.01 18.20
CA ASP A 2 -19.14 7.10 18.79
C ASP A 2 -18.78 5.92 17.89
N ARG A 3 -19.51 5.70 16.82
CA ARG A 3 -19.28 4.60 15.90
C ARG A 3 -19.59 4.98 14.46
N ILE A 4 -18.83 4.37 13.53
CA ILE A 4 -19.10 4.46 12.10
C ILE A 4 -19.27 3.05 11.54
N LYS A 5 -19.93 2.93 10.40
CA LYS A 5 -20.15 1.63 9.76
C LYS A 5 -19.37 1.58 8.44
N ILE A 6 -18.60 0.50 8.26
CA ILE A 6 -17.92 0.20 7.01
C ILE A 6 -18.42 -1.17 6.56
N GLY A 7 -19.19 -1.21 5.46
CA GLY A 7 -19.87 -2.43 5.06
C GLY A 7 -20.80 -2.89 6.18
N GLU A 8 -20.59 -4.11 6.67
CA GLU A 8 -21.37 -4.68 7.76
C GLU A 8 -20.70 -4.52 9.13
N ARG A 9 -19.51 -3.88 9.19
CA ARG A 9 -18.74 -3.76 10.43
C ARG A 9 -18.94 -2.39 11.07
N TRP A 10 -19.18 -2.40 12.38
CA TRP A 10 -19.17 -1.20 13.21
C TRP A 10 -17.77 -0.97 13.76
N ILE A 11 -17.32 0.28 13.69
CA ILE A 11 -15.99 0.71 14.15
C ILE A 11 -16.18 1.82 15.16
N GLY A 12 -15.52 1.70 16.29
CA GLY A 12 -15.62 2.70 17.35
C GLY A 12 -15.05 2.20 18.66
N LYS A 13 -15.23 3.01 19.68
CA LYS A 13 -14.61 2.81 20.99
C LYS A 13 -14.87 1.42 21.60
N ASP A 14 -16.09 0.93 21.46
CA ASP A 14 -16.50 -0.33 22.07
C ASP A 14 -16.60 -1.48 21.07
N CYS A 15 -16.05 -1.30 19.89
CA CYS A 15 -16.06 -2.32 18.83
C CYS A 15 -14.69 -2.99 18.71
N PRO A 16 -14.64 -4.23 18.19
CA PRO A 16 -13.36 -4.84 17.87
C PRO A 16 -12.57 -4.00 16.87
N ALA A 17 -11.24 -4.05 16.93
CA ALA A 17 -10.39 -3.33 16.02
C ALA A 17 -10.66 -3.75 14.56
N TYR A 18 -10.67 -2.78 13.67
CA TYR A 18 -10.78 -3.02 12.23
C TYR A 18 -9.37 -3.15 11.67
N MET A 19 -9.04 -4.36 11.22
CA MET A 19 -7.67 -4.68 10.81
C MET A 19 -7.49 -4.46 9.32
N ILE A 20 -6.59 -3.55 8.99
CA ILE A 20 -6.25 -3.22 7.60
C ILE A 20 -4.87 -3.78 7.30
N ALA A 21 -4.80 -4.72 6.36
CA ALA A 21 -3.53 -5.23 5.87
C ALA A 21 -3.05 -4.36 4.70
N GLU A 22 -1.78 -4.06 4.67
CA GLU A 22 -1.20 -3.25 3.61
C GLU A 22 -0.40 -4.12 2.64
N MET A 23 -0.73 -4.02 1.35
CA MET A 23 0.00 -4.73 0.31
C MET A 23 1.32 -4.04 0.00
N SER A 24 1.33 -2.70 0.06
CA SER A 24 2.50 -1.89 -0.32
C SER A 24 2.98 -2.28 -1.72
N ALA A 25 4.29 -2.44 -1.93
CA ALA A 25 4.88 -2.86 -3.20
C ALA A 25 5.15 -4.38 -3.26
N ASN A 26 4.62 -5.15 -2.33
CA ASN A 26 4.94 -6.58 -2.20
C ASN A 26 4.41 -7.45 -3.34
N HIS A 27 3.51 -6.91 -4.18
CA HIS A 27 3.04 -7.60 -5.37
C HIS A 27 4.13 -7.72 -6.45
N ALA A 28 5.20 -6.93 -6.35
CA ALA A 28 6.34 -6.95 -7.29
C ALA A 28 5.91 -6.82 -8.77
N GLY A 29 4.86 -6.02 -9.04
CA GLY A 29 4.34 -5.81 -10.38
C GLY A 29 3.49 -6.95 -10.94
N SER A 30 3.25 -8.01 -10.16
CA SER A 30 2.50 -9.19 -10.60
C SER A 30 1.07 -9.17 -10.06
N ILE A 31 0.08 -9.23 -10.93
CA ILE A 31 -1.32 -9.30 -10.52
C ILE A 31 -1.62 -10.63 -9.80
N GLU A 32 -0.97 -11.72 -10.22
CA GLU A 32 -1.15 -13.01 -9.56
C GLU A 32 -0.69 -12.96 -8.13
N ARG A 33 0.50 -12.37 -7.90
CA ARG A 33 1.01 -12.19 -6.55
C ARG A 33 0.13 -11.26 -5.72
N ALA A 34 -0.41 -10.20 -6.32
CA ALA A 34 -1.33 -9.30 -5.65
C ALA A 34 -2.57 -10.06 -5.16
N LYS A 35 -3.15 -10.92 -6.01
CA LYS A 35 -4.29 -11.75 -5.62
C LYS A 35 -3.96 -12.71 -4.50
N GLU A 36 -2.79 -13.34 -4.52
CA GLU A 36 -2.33 -14.21 -3.45
C GLU A 36 -2.23 -13.47 -2.12
N ILE A 37 -1.73 -12.24 -2.14
CA ILE A 37 -1.63 -11.39 -0.94
C ILE A 37 -3.03 -11.08 -0.40
N ILE A 38 -3.97 -10.76 -1.27
CA ILE A 38 -5.37 -10.49 -0.84
C ILE A 38 -5.97 -11.71 -0.16
N HIS A 39 -5.80 -12.90 -0.75
CA HIS A 39 -6.29 -14.14 -0.17
C HIS A 39 -5.64 -14.44 1.18
N ALA A 40 -4.32 -14.26 1.26
CA ALA A 40 -3.60 -14.48 2.50
C ALA A 40 -4.07 -13.54 3.61
N ALA A 41 -4.30 -12.27 3.28
CA ALA A 41 -4.82 -11.28 4.23
C ALA A 41 -6.20 -11.69 4.73
N LYS A 42 -7.07 -12.16 3.84
CA LYS A 42 -8.41 -12.64 4.20
C LYS A 42 -8.34 -13.84 5.15
N GLU A 43 -7.51 -14.81 4.82
CA GLU A 43 -7.35 -16.01 5.66
C GLU A 43 -6.74 -15.68 7.02
N ALA A 44 -5.88 -14.68 7.08
CA ALA A 44 -5.28 -14.24 8.35
C ALA A 44 -6.25 -13.45 9.23
N GLY A 45 -7.44 -13.12 8.72
CA GLY A 45 -8.47 -12.42 9.49
C GLY A 45 -8.50 -10.91 9.31
N ALA A 46 -7.81 -10.37 8.30
CA ALA A 46 -7.89 -8.95 8.02
C ALA A 46 -9.28 -8.58 7.51
N ASP A 47 -9.72 -7.38 7.86
CA ASP A 47 -11.03 -6.85 7.47
C ASP A 47 -10.95 -6.08 6.16
N CYS A 48 -9.78 -5.61 5.80
CA CYS A 48 -9.56 -4.77 4.63
C CYS A 48 -8.14 -4.96 4.10
N ILE A 49 -7.96 -4.78 2.81
CA ILE A 49 -6.64 -4.71 2.20
C ILE A 49 -6.45 -3.30 1.63
N LYS A 50 -5.28 -2.71 1.88
CA LYS A 50 -4.93 -1.39 1.36
C LYS A 50 -3.92 -1.54 0.24
N MET A 51 -4.24 -0.95 -0.91
CA MET A 51 -3.36 -0.91 -2.07
C MET A 51 -2.88 0.51 -2.31
N GLN A 52 -1.77 0.66 -3.02
CA GLN A 52 -1.20 1.96 -3.34
C GLN A 52 -1.27 2.22 -4.85
N THR A 53 -2.42 2.68 -5.29
CA THR A 53 -2.66 2.98 -6.70
C THR A 53 -2.44 4.46 -6.96
N TYR A 54 -1.38 4.75 -7.69
CA TYR A 54 -0.95 6.11 -8.05
C TYR A 54 -0.08 6.04 -9.30
N THR A 55 0.46 7.16 -9.74
CA THR A 55 1.56 7.20 -10.71
C THR A 55 2.72 8.00 -10.09
N PRO A 56 3.96 7.82 -10.57
CA PRO A 56 5.08 8.60 -10.03
C PRO A 56 4.81 10.10 -10.02
N ASP A 57 4.16 10.62 -11.07
CA ASP A 57 3.87 12.04 -11.21
C ASP A 57 2.87 12.56 -10.18
N THR A 58 2.04 11.69 -9.60
CA THR A 58 1.07 12.11 -8.59
C THR A 58 1.66 12.17 -7.19
N LEU A 59 2.86 11.63 -6.98
CA LEU A 59 3.53 11.59 -5.69
C LEU A 59 4.77 12.46 -5.60
N THR A 60 5.53 12.58 -6.70
CA THR A 60 6.81 13.28 -6.66
C THR A 60 7.11 13.90 -8.02
N ILE A 61 8.23 14.61 -8.10
CA ILE A 61 8.74 15.13 -9.36
C ILE A 61 9.90 14.26 -9.85
N ASP A 62 10.13 14.28 -11.16
CA ASP A 62 11.27 13.57 -11.76
C ASP A 62 12.53 14.39 -11.52
N CYS A 63 13.16 14.18 -10.36
CA CYS A 63 14.31 14.95 -9.90
C CYS A 63 15.38 14.03 -9.35
N ASP A 64 16.62 14.24 -9.76
CA ASP A 64 17.78 13.44 -9.33
C ASP A 64 18.61 14.14 -8.23
N ASN A 65 18.02 15.08 -7.54
CA ASN A 65 18.64 15.75 -6.40
C ASN A 65 18.83 14.77 -5.24
N PRO A 66 19.89 14.89 -4.42
CA PRO A 66 20.11 13.99 -3.27
C PRO A 66 18.93 13.87 -2.32
N TYR A 67 18.11 14.89 -2.18
CA TYR A 67 16.90 14.82 -1.35
C TYR A 67 15.86 13.85 -1.86
N PHE A 68 15.95 13.45 -3.12
CA PHE A 68 15.02 12.53 -3.77
C PHE A 68 15.62 11.14 -3.98
N ARG A 69 16.75 10.84 -3.34
CA ARG A 69 17.40 9.54 -3.46
C ARG A 69 17.15 8.67 -2.24
N VAL A 70 17.00 7.37 -2.49
CA VAL A 70 16.85 6.39 -1.42
C VAL A 70 18.23 5.96 -0.95
N GLY A 71 18.50 6.12 0.35
CA GLY A 71 19.81 5.88 0.92
C GLY A 71 20.04 4.49 1.50
N SER A 72 18.99 3.65 1.60
CA SER A 72 19.13 2.32 2.21
C SER A 72 17.95 1.44 1.82
N GLY A 73 18.06 0.13 2.13
CA GLY A 73 16.98 -0.83 1.91
C GLY A 73 16.90 -1.35 0.48
N THR A 74 15.77 -1.95 0.14
CA THR A 74 15.52 -2.61 -1.15
C THR A 74 15.70 -1.66 -2.34
N TRP A 75 15.39 -0.38 -2.15
CA TRP A 75 15.40 0.63 -3.21
C TRP A 75 16.64 1.53 -3.17
N ASN A 76 17.69 1.11 -2.45
CA ASN A 76 18.91 1.89 -2.31
C ASN A 76 19.51 2.23 -3.68
N GLY A 77 19.89 3.49 -3.86
CA GLY A 77 20.50 3.98 -5.09
C GLY A 77 19.52 4.51 -6.12
N GLU A 78 18.22 4.29 -5.94
CA GLU A 78 17.20 4.83 -6.83
C GLU A 78 16.71 6.20 -6.34
N ASN A 79 16.23 7.04 -7.26
CA ASN A 79 15.51 8.24 -6.86
C ASN A 79 14.03 7.90 -6.63
N LEU A 80 13.29 8.80 -5.99
CA LEU A 80 11.90 8.54 -5.64
C LEU A 80 11.03 8.31 -6.87
N TYR A 81 11.27 9.06 -7.95
CA TYR A 81 10.47 8.91 -9.16
C TYR A 81 10.61 7.50 -9.75
N GLN A 82 11.85 6.99 -9.82
CA GLN A 82 12.11 5.63 -10.31
C GLN A 82 11.48 4.58 -9.40
N LEU A 83 11.63 4.75 -8.08
CA LEU A 83 11.04 3.85 -7.10
C LEU A 83 9.53 3.77 -7.29
N TYR A 84 8.84 4.90 -7.33
CA TYR A 84 7.40 4.93 -7.47
C TYR A 84 6.94 4.36 -8.82
N GLY A 85 7.76 4.47 -9.86
CA GLY A 85 7.48 3.85 -11.15
C GLY A 85 7.47 2.32 -11.12
N LYS A 86 8.16 1.72 -10.13
CA LYS A 86 8.21 0.26 -9.96
C LYS A 86 7.24 -0.24 -8.89
N ALA A 87 6.95 0.59 -7.91
CA ALA A 87 6.27 0.16 -6.68
C ALA A 87 4.74 0.31 -6.72
N TYR A 88 4.20 1.11 -7.62
CA TYR A 88 2.77 1.42 -7.60
C TYR A 88 1.92 0.25 -8.06
N THR A 89 0.65 0.27 -7.63
CA THR A 89 -0.36 -0.69 -8.08
C THR A 89 -1.14 -0.03 -9.23
N PRO A 90 -1.09 -0.58 -10.45
CA PRO A 90 -1.83 0.00 -11.58
C PRO A 90 -3.34 -0.03 -11.38
N TRP A 91 -4.03 0.85 -12.09
CA TRP A 91 -5.49 0.87 -12.11
C TRP A 91 -6.08 -0.41 -12.72
#